data_855fbf67642e742c37b974d7ed485b51
#
_entry.id   855fbf67642e742c37b974d7ed485b51
#
_cell.length_a   1.000
_cell.length_b   1.000
_cell.length_c   1.000
_cell.angle_alpha   90.00
_cell.angle_beta   90.00
_cell.angle_gamma   90.00
#
_symmetry.space_group_name_H-M   'P 1'
#
loop_
_entity.id
_entity.type
_entity.pdbx_description
1 polymer ?
#
loop_
_entity_poly.entity_id
_entity_poly.type
_entity_poly.pdbx_seq_one_letter_code
_entity_poly.pdbx_strand_id
1 'polypeptide(L)'
;MRSIAVAGHAGSAFDGHYLFQIAEDRIQKIDLKTGRVLSTIPAPGNGADSGMAWAEGTLWVGQFRERKIHQIDPETGAILSTIASNRFVTGVTWVDGELWHGTWESDESDVRRIDPESGDILERLEMPAGVGVSGLESDGHGQFFCGGGTSGKVRAIRKPSRQ
;
A
#
# COMPACT_ATOMS: atom_id res chain seq x y z
N MET A 1 -7.16 -4.36 -23.96
CA MET A 1 -6.27 -3.86 -22.91
C MET A 1 -5.93 -2.41 -23.20
N ARG A 2 -5.94 -1.53 -22.19
CA ARG A 2 -5.55 -0.13 -22.32
C ARG A 2 -4.30 0.11 -21.46
N SER A 3 -3.33 0.84 -22.00
CA SER A 3 -2.12 1.26 -21.29
C SER A 3 -2.11 2.77 -21.12
N ILE A 4 -1.60 3.23 -19.97
CA ILE A 4 -1.37 4.64 -19.68
C ILE A 4 0.14 4.83 -19.60
N ALA A 5 0.68 5.70 -20.45
CA ALA A 5 2.11 5.96 -20.56
C ALA A 5 2.56 6.96 -19.48
N VAL A 6 2.74 6.48 -18.27
CA VAL A 6 3.28 7.26 -17.14
C VAL A 6 4.41 6.49 -16.47
N ALA A 7 5.30 7.20 -15.79
CA ALA A 7 6.31 6.56 -14.96
C ALA A 7 5.63 5.87 -13.75
N GLY A 8 6.15 4.74 -13.34
CA GLY A 8 5.65 4.01 -12.17
C GLY A 8 6.62 2.89 -11.79
N HIS A 9 6.93 2.75 -10.49
CA HIS A 9 7.84 1.69 -10.03
C HIS A 9 7.41 1.05 -8.71
N ALA A 10 6.40 1.60 -8.03
CA ALA A 10 5.90 1.10 -6.75
C ALA A 10 4.37 1.15 -6.70
N GLY A 11 3.78 1.19 -5.52
CA GLY A 11 2.35 1.10 -5.32
C GLY A 11 1.52 2.17 -6.00
N SER A 12 0.27 1.84 -6.25
CA SER A 12 -0.76 2.75 -6.75
C SER A 12 -1.97 2.74 -5.82
N ALA A 13 -2.76 3.80 -5.84
CA ALA A 13 -4.01 3.92 -5.11
C ALA A 13 -5.07 4.62 -5.97
N PHE A 14 -6.34 4.34 -5.71
CA PHE A 14 -7.47 4.90 -6.45
C PHE A 14 -8.47 5.52 -5.47
N ASP A 15 -8.81 6.79 -5.67
CA ASP A 15 -9.74 7.52 -4.80
C ASP A 15 -11.21 7.42 -5.23
N GLY A 16 -11.50 6.56 -6.22
CA GLY A 16 -12.80 6.45 -6.86
C GLY A 16 -12.92 7.31 -8.13
N HIS A 17 -11.97 8.20 -8.39
CA HIS A 17 -11.98 9.13 -9.53
C HIS A 17 -10.61 9.24 -10.22
N TYR A 18 -9.56 9.42 -9.45
CA TYR A 18 -8.18 9.55 -9.92
C TYR A 18 -7.31 8.40 -9.44
N LEU A 19 -6.33 8.05 -10.26
CA LEU A 19 -5.26 7.13 -9.88
C LEU A 19 -4.07 7.92 -9.33
N PHE A 20 -3.54 7.49 -8.20
CA PHE A 20 -2.27 7.94 -7.67
C PHE A 20 -1.22 6.86 -7.92
N GLN A 21 -0.06 7.24 -8.43
CA GLN A 21 1.02 6.33 -8.78
C GLN A 21 2.36 6.83 -8.24
N ILE A 22 3.04 6.00 -7.46
CA ILE A 22 4.41 6.28 -7.01
C ILE A 22 5.36 6.13 -8.19
N ALA A 23 6.15 7.16 -8.44
CA ALA A 23 7.16 7.22 -9.49
C ALA A 23 8.45 7.82 -8.91
N GLU A 24 9.31 6.96 -8.33
CA GLU A 24 10.55 7.33 -7.67
C GLU A 24 10.34 8.33 -6.52
N ASP A 25 10.75 9.58 -6.70
CA ASP A 25 10.71 10.65 -5.68
C ASP A 25 9.37 11.39 -5.59
N ARG A 26 8.37 10.97 -6.39
CA ARG A 26 7.08 11.66 -6.50
C ARG A 26 5.91 10.70 -6.56
N ILE A 27 4.73 11.22 -6.25
CA ILE A 27 3.43 10.58 -6.49
C ILE A 27 2.69 11.41 -7.53
N GLN A 28 2.24 10.75 -8.58
CA GLN A 28 1.51 11.36 -9.68
C GLN A 28 0.01 11.14 -9.51
N LYS A 29 -0.79 12.21 -9.63
CA LYS A 29 -2.25 12.14 -9.75
C LYS A 29 -2.61 12.08 -11.22
N ILE A 30 -3.31 11.04 -11.63
CA ILE A 30 -3.54 10.70 -13.05
C ILE A 30 -5.04 10.68 -13.33
N ASP A 31 -5.44 11.37 -14.39
CA ASP A 31 -6.77 11.24 -14.96
C ASP A 31 -6.84 9.94 -15.80
N LEU A 32 -7.67 9.00 -15.37
CA LEU A 32 -7.81 7.72 -16.05
C LEU A 32 -8.50 7.83 -17.43
N LYS A 33 -9.25 8.86 -17.70
CA LYS A 33 -9.90 9.05 -19.00
C LYS A 33 -8.91 9.47 -20.07
N THR A 34 -8.03 10.39 -19.73
CA THR A 34 -7.06 10.98 -20.66
C THR A 34 -5.66 10.38 -20.54
N GLY A 35 -5.33 9.76 -19.41
CA GLY A 35 -3.99 9.30 -19.09
C GLY A 35 -3.03 10.43 -18.71
N ARG A 36 -3.53 11.65 -18.49
CA ARG A 36 -2.69 12.81 -18.17
C ARG A 36 -2.35 12.84 -16.69
N VAL A 37 -1.11 13.17 -16.39
CA VAL A 37 -0.67 13.56 -15.04
C VAL A 37 -1.18 14.96 -14.77
N LEU A 38 -2.08 15.10 -13.79
CA LEU A 38 -2.70 16.37 -13.42
C LEU A 38 -1.86 17.16 -12.42
N SER A 39 -1.22 16.47 -11.49
CA SER A 39 -0.35 17.05 -10.47
C SER A 39 0.64 16.01 -9.96
N THR A 40 1.68 16.50 -9.29
CA THR A 40 2.65 15.66 -8.59
C THR A 40 2.91 16.22 -7.20
N ILE A 41 3.12 15.33 -6.25
CA ILE A 41 3.54 15.65 -4.90
C ILE A 41 4.82 14.87 -4.54
N PRO A 42 5.63 15.34 -3.58
CA PRO A 42 6.78 14.57 -3.11
C PRO A 42 6.35 13.22 -2.54
N ALA A 43 7.07 12.15 -2.88
CA ALA A 43 6.92 10.86 -2.24
C ALA A 43 7.76 10.83 -0.95
N PRO A 44 7.21 10.35 0.20
CA PRO A 44 7.88 10.47 1.48
C PRO A 44 9.20 9.70 1.58
N GLY A 45 9.34 8.61 0.84
CA GLY A 45 10.52 7.77 0.83
C GLY A 45 11.56 8.11 -0.22
N ASN A 46 11.30 9.13 -1.04
CA ASN A 46 12.24 9.61 -2.06
C ASN A 46 12.86 8.48 -2.92
N GLY A 47 12.01 7.60 -3.43
CA GLY A 47 12.40 6.44 -4.23
C GLY A 47 12.46 5.11 -3.46
N ALA A 48 12.23 5.14 -2.15
CA ALA A 48 12.21 3.95 -1.29
C ALA A 48 10.79 3.57 -0.81
N ASP A 49 9.76 4.11 -1.45
CA ASP A 49 8.36 3.79 -1.15
C ASP A 49 7.95 2.43 -1.73
N SER A 50 7.02 1.75 -1.08
CA SER A 50 6.56 0.41 -1.46
C SER A 50 5.08 0.38 -1.84
N GLY A 51 4.19 0.23 -0.89
CA GLY A 51 2.74 0.20 -1.10
C GLY A 51 2.08 1.54 -0.87
N MET A 52 0.87 1.71 -1.40
CA MET A 52 0.08 2.92 -1.18
C MET A 52 -1.41 2.58 -1.15
N ALA A 53 -2.15 3.27 -0.29
CA ALA A 53 -3.61 3.16 -0.20
C ALA A 53 -4.25 4.54 -0.10
N TRP A 54 -5.44 4.69 -0.66
CA TRP A 54 -6.33 5.83 -0.43
C TRP A 54 -7.24 5.54 0.75
N ALA A 55 -7.34 6.47 1.67
CA ALA A 55 -8.16 6.33 2.86
C ALA A 55 -8.71 7.68 3.31
N GLU A 56 -10.01 7.87 3.20
CA GLU A 56 -10.73 9.01 3.80
C GLU A 56 -10.09 10.38 3.52
N GLY A 57 -9.74 10.60 2.25
CA GLY A 57 -9.16 11.87 1.80
C GLY A 57 -7.65 12.00 1.98
N THR A 58 -6.97 10.95 2.40
CA THR A 58 -5.51 10.92 2.56
C THR A 58 -4.88 9.72 1.86
N LEU A 59 -3.56 9.74 1.68
CA LEU A 59 -2.78 8.61 1.19
C LEU A 59 -1.96 8.01 2.34
N TRP A 60 -1.92 6.69 2.40
CA TRP A 60 -1.03 5.94 3.27
C TRP A 60 0.07 5.29 2.41
N VAL A 61 1.32 5.62 2.69
CA VAL A 61 2.48 5.22 1.87
C VAL A 61 3.47 4.44 2.72
N GLY A 62 3.73 3.20 2.32
CA GLY A 62 4.71 2.34 2.98
C GLY A 62 6.13 2.61 2.49
N GLN A 63 7.08 2.52 3.40
CA GLN A 63 8.51 2.50 3.12
C GLN A 63 9.09 1.14 3.53
N PHE A 64 9.62 0.41 2.56
CA PHE A 64 10.06 -0.96 2.78
C PHE A 64 11.18 -1.04 3.84
N ARG A 65 12.35 -0.50 3.54
CA ARG A 65 13.54 -0.63 4.40
C ARG A 65 13.46 0.15 5.69
N GLU A 66 12.79 1.30 5.64
CA GLU A 66 12.64 2.16 6.82
C GLU A 66 11.58 1.65 7.78
N ARG A 67 10.82 0.62 7.40
CA ARG A 67 9.76 0.01 8.23
C ARG A 67 8.78 1.04 8.75
N LYS A 68 8.28 1.88 7.86
CA LYS A 68 7.36 2.98 8.18
C LYS A 68 6.17 3.00 7.24
N ILE A 69 5.08 3.56 7.71
CA ILE A 69 3.93 3.93 6.89
C ILE A 69 3.61 5.39 7.22
N HIS A 70 3.58 6.24 6.20
CA HIS A 70 3.24 7.64 6.34
C HIS A 70 1.82 7.90 5.85
N GLN A 71 1.03 8.64 6.64
CA GLN A 71 -0.16 9.30 6.15
C GLN A 71 0.24 10.65 5.57
N ILE A 72 -0.15 10.93 4.35
CA ILE A 72 0.21 12.17 3.66
C ILE A 72 -1.01 12.88 3.10
N ASP A 73 -0.90 14.19 3.01
CA ASP A 73 -1.84 15.05 2.32
C ASP A 73 -1.70 14.85 0.80
N PRO A 74 -2.76 14.46 0.08
CA PRO A 74 -2.68 14.18 -1.36
C PRO A 74 -2.50 15.43 -2.24
N GLU A 75 -2.70 16.63 -1.69
CA GLU A 75 -2.53 17.88 -2.44
C GLU A 75 -1.12 18.46 -2.28
N THR A 76 -0.48 18.24 -1.14
CA THR A 76 0.82 18.85 -0.82
C THR A 76 1.96 17.86 -0.65
N GLY A 77 1.65 16.59 -0.35
CA GLY A 77 2.63 15.59 0.04
C GLY A 77 3.13 15.74 1.48
N ALA A 78 2.57 16.65 2.26
CA ALA A 78 2.93 16.83 3.66
C ALA A 78 2.65 15.56 4.47
N ILE A 79 3.60 15.14 5.29
CA ILE A 79 3.45 14.00 6.21
C ILE A 79 2.56 14.45 7.37
N LEU A 80 1.40 13.82 7.52
CA LEU A 80 0.42 14.09 8.58
C LEU A 80 0.68 13.22 9.82
N SER A 81 1.07 11.97 9.62
CA SER A 81 1.44 11.03 10.68
C SER A 81 2.37 9.96 10.17
N THR A 82 3.04 9.26 11.08
CA THR A 82 3.97 8.17 10.75
C THR A 82 3.78 7.03 11.72
N ILE A 83 3.65 5.82 11.19
CA ILE A 83 3.57 4.57 11.93
C ILE A 83 4.86 3.79 11.71
N ALA A 84 5.46 3.30 12.80
CA ALA A 84 6.60 2.40 12.74
C ALA A 84 6.12 0.94 12.67
N SER A 85 6.80 0.13 11.87
CA SER A 85 6.64 -1.32 11.82
C SER A 85 7.91 -1.99 12.34
N ASN A 86 7.79 -3.18 12.93
CA ASN A 86 8.95 -3.98 13.32
C ASN A 86 9.47 -4.88 12.21
N ARG A 87 8.85 -4.85 11.02
CA ARG A 87 9.26 -5.58 9.80
C ARG A 87 9.21 -4.68 8.59
N PHE A 88 9.88 -5.08 7.51
CA PHE A 88 9.80 -4.38 6.21
C PHE A 88 8.36 -4.31 5.74
N VAL A 89 7.91 -3.10 5.37
CA VAL A 89 6.55 -2.85 4.88
C VAL A 89 6.49 -3.06 3.37
N THR A 90 5.57 -3.89 2.91
CA THR A 90 5.40 -4.20 1.49
C THR A 90 4.15 -3.53 0.92
N GLY A 91 3.03 -4.23 0.77
CA GLY A 91 1.77 -3.65 0.30
C GLY A 91 1.02 -2.93 1.41
N VAL A 92 0.25 -1.91 1.05
CA VAL A 92 -0.64 -1.17 1.96
C VAL A 92 -2.01 -1.09 1.31
N THR A 93 -3.06 -1.41 2.05
CA THR A 93 -4.44 -1.29 1.58
C THR A 93 -5.38 -0.80 2.69
N TRP A 94 -6.48 -0.17 2.27
CA TRP A 94 -7.54 0.31 3.14
C TRP A 94 -8.87 -0.31 2.73
N VAL A 95 -9.52 -0.98 3.66
CA VAL A 95 -10.82 -1.61 3.43
C VAL A 95 -11.65 -1.66 4.70
N ASP A 96 -12.93 -1.39 4.58
CA ASP A 96 -13.90 -1.39 5.70
C ASP A 96 -13.50 -0.48 6.88
N GLY A 97 -12.88 0.66 6.60
CA GLY A 97 -12.37 1.58 7.62
C GLY A 97 -11.12 1.08 8.35
N GLU A 98 -10.39 0.12 7.78
CA GLU A 98 -9.24 -0.53 8.39
C GLU A 98 -7.99 -0.38 7.54
N LEU A 99 -6.88 -0.08 8.21
CA LEU A 99 -5.56 -0.05 7.57
C LEU A 99 -4.89 -1.41 7.70
N TRP A 100 -4.53 -1.98 6.55
CA TRP A 100 -3.84 -3.25 6.44
C TRP A 100 -2.54 -3.09 5.66
N HIS A 101 -1.51 -3.82 6.06
CA HIS A 101 -0.27 -3.88 5.30
C HIS A 101 0.35 -5.27 5.32
N GLY A 102 1.11 -5.56 4.28
CA GLY A 102 1.96 -6.74 4.22
C GLY A 102 3.34 -6.45 4.80
N THR A 103 4.01 -7.51 5.21
CA THR A 103 5.41 -7.47 5.62
C THR A 103 6.21 -8.56 4.93
N TRP A 104 7.53 -8.36 4.89
CA TRP A 104 8.46 -9.41 4.51
C TRP A 104 9.80 -9.19 5.20
N GLU A 105 10.28 -10.18 5.92
CA GLU A 105 11.61 -10.17 6.55
C GLU A 105 12.07 -11.58 6.85
N SER A 106 13.32 -11.92 6.48
CA SER A 106 13.93 -13.23 6.78
C SER A 106 13.10 -14.43 6.30
N ASP A 107 12.57 -14.35 5.07
CA ASP A 107 11.68 -15.35 4.46
C ASP A 107 10.34 -15.57 5.19
N GLU A 108 10.02 -14.70 6.14
CA GLU A 108 8.73 -14.66 6.80
C GLU A 108 7.91 -13.46 6.33
N SER A 109 6.61 -13.68 6.19
CA SER A 109 5.64 -12.65 5.82
C SER A 109 4.38 -12.78 6.64
N ASP A 110 3.76 -11.65 6.90
CA ASP A 110 2.41 -11.59 7.45
C ASP A 110 1.62 -10.44 6.82
N VAL A 111 0.32 -10.47 6.99
CA VAL A 111 -0.58 -9.36 6.69
C VAL A 111 -1.16 -8.87 8.01
N ARG A 112 -1.05 -7.58 8.25
CA ARG A 112 -1.39 -6.97 9.54
C ARG A 112 -2.47 -5.94 9.39
N ARG A 113 -3.42 -5.96 10.32
CA ARG A 113 -4.28 -4.82 10.60
C ARG A 113 -3.64 -4.00 11.71
N ILE A 114 -3.54 -2.71 11.48
CA ILE A 114 -2.93 -1.79 12.45
C ILE A 114 -3.89 -0.67 12.80
N ASP A 115 -3.77 -0.17 14.01
CA ASP A 115 -4.42 1.05 14.44
C ASP A 115 -3.76 2.25 13.73
N PRO A 116 -4.50 3.05 12.96
CA PRO A 116 -3.92 4.17 12.22
C PRO A 116 -3.43 5.33 13.11
N GLU A 117 -3.87 5.40 14.36
CA GLU A 117 -3.44 6.44 15.30
C GLU A 117 -2.21 6.01 16.10
N SER A 118 -2.25 4.80 16.69
CA SER A 118 -1.17 4.32 17.56
C SER A 118 -0.10 3.50 16.82
N GLY A 119 -0.46 2.87 15.69
CA GLY A 119 0.39 1.91 15.00
C GLY A 119 0.39 0.51 15.63
N ASP A 120 -0.44 0.28 16.64
CA ASP A 120 -0.53 -1.03 17.29
C ASP A 120 -1.05 -2.10 16.32
N ILE A 121 -0.45 -3.28 16.40
CA ILE A 121 -0.90 -4.43 15.62
C ILE A 121 -2.18 -4.98 16.28
N LEU A 122 -3.31 -4.80 15.61
CA LEU A 122 -4.62 -5.27 16.08
C LEU A 122 -4.92 -6.70 15.64
N GLU A 123 -4.33 -7.13 14.53
CA GLU A 123 -4.52 -8.47 13.98
C GLU A 123 -3.34 -8.86 13.08
N ARG A 124 -3.03 -10.15 13.03
CA ARG A 124 -1.94 -10.69 12.23
C ARG A 124 -2.38 -11.98 11.54
N LEU A 125 -2.16 -12.03 10.23
CA LEU A 125 -2.34 -13.23 9.40
C LEU A 125 -0.96 -13.68 8.95
N GLU A 126 -0.41 -14.71 9.61
CA GLU A 126 0.90 -15.25 9.24
C GLU A 126 0.80 -16.07 7.96
N MET A 127 1.75 -15.89 7.07
CA MET A 127 1.86 -16.69 5.86
C MET A 127 2.64 -17.97 6.16
N PRO A 128 2.35 -19.08 5.44
CA PRO A 128 3.18 -20.26 5.50
C PRO A 128 4.64 -19.95 5.19
N ALA A 129 5.57 -20.72 5.74
CA ALA A 129 7.01 -20.56 5.51
C ALA A 129 7.34 -20.49 4.00
N GLY A 130 8.18 -19.55 3.61
CA GLY A 130 8.58 -19.33 2.23
C GLY A 130 7.53 -18.62 1.34
N VAL A 131 6.39 -18.23 1.91
CA VAL A 131 5.38 -17.44 1.19
C VAL A 131 5.58 -15.96 1.47
N GLY A 132 6.09 -15.24 0.46
CA GLY A 132 6.27 -13.79 0.55
C GLY A 132 5.00 -13.00 0.22
N VAL A 133 4.86 -11.85 0.85
CA VAL A 133 3.85 -10.83 0.51
C VAL A 133 4.57 -9.61 -0.04
N SER A 134 4.46 -9.34 -1.33
CA SER A 134 5.11 -8.17 -1.97
C SER A 134 4.15 -7.03 -2.24
N GLY A 135 2.95 -7.31 -2.68
CA GLY A 135 1.85 -6.36 -2.85
C GLY A 135 0.62 -6.85 -2.10
N LEU A 136 -0.29 -5.95 -1.76
CA LEU A 136 -1.52 -6.27 -1.05
C LEU A 136 -2.66 -5.38 -1.56
N GLU A 137 -3.78 -5.99 -1.90
CA GLU A 137 -5.01 -5.30 -2.28
C GLU A 137 -6.23 -6.08 -1.78
N SER A 138 -7.33 -5.39 -1.56
CA SER A 138 -8.61 -5.99 -1.16
C SER A 138 -9.61 -5.95 -2.31
N ASP A 139 -10.45 -6.98 -2.41
CA ASP A 139 -11.60 -7.00 -3.33
C ASP A 139 -12.82 -6.23 -2.78
N GLY A 140 -12.75 -5.75 -1.54
CA GLY A 140 -13.88 -5.13 -0.83
C GLY A 140 -14.98 -6.12 -0.41
N HIS A 141 -14.78 -7.42 -0.62
CA HIS A 141 -15.77 -8.48 -0.37
C HIS A 141 -15.25 -9.58 0.56
N GLY A 142 -14.19 -9.30 1.31
CA GLY A 142 -13.68 -10.21 2.33
C GLY A 142 -12.48 -11.05 1.90
N GLN A 143 -11.79 -10.65 0.82
CA GLN A 143 -10.54 -11.25 0.42
C GLN A 143 -9.44 -10.20 0.23
N PHE A 144 -8.22 -10.62 0.54
CA PHE A 144 -7.01 -9.94 0.11
C PHE A 144 -6.35 -10.72 -1.01
N PHE A 145 -5.79 -10.00 -1.97
CA PHE A 145 -4.87 -10.54 -2.96
C PHE A 145 -3.46 -10.05 -2.65
N CYS A 146 -2.51 -10.97 -2.59
CA CYS A 146 -1.12 -10.62 -2.36
C CYS A 146 -0.20 -11.27 -3.41
N GLY A 147 0.73 -10.48 -3.90
CA GLY A 147 1.80 -10.95 -4.75
C GLY A 147 2.85 -11.69 -3.93
N GLY A 148 3.50 -12.69 -4.50
CA GLY A 148 4.46 -13.55 -3.83
C GLY A 148 5.91 -13.34 -4.29
N GLY A 149 6.34 -12.12 -4.56
CA GLY A 149 7.71 -11.82 -4.97
C GLY A 149 8.12 -12.61 -6.21
N THR A 150 9.24 -13.31 -6.13
CA THR A 150 9.79 -14.11 -7.24
C THR A 150 9.02 -15.39 -7.55
N SER A 151 8.00 -15.74 -6.75
CA SER A 151 7.20 -16.95 -6.97
C SER A 151 6.36 -16.91 -8.26
N GLY A 152 6.11 -15.72 -8.80
CA GLY A 152 5.22 -15.49 -9.93
C GLY A 152 3.75 -15.78 -9.64
N LYS A 153 3.37 -15.87 -8.36
CA LYS A 153 2.02 -16.23 -7.93
C LYS A 153 1.33 -15.04 -7.26
N VAL A 154 0.04 -14.92 -7.52
CA VAL A 154 -0.89 -14.10 -6.72
C VAL A 154 -1.72 -15.06 -5.88
N ARG A 155 -1.84 -14.76 -4.60
CA ARG A 155 -2.61 -15.56 -3.65
C ARG A 155 -3.80 -14.77 -3.14
N ALA A 156 -4.93 -15.47 -3.01
CA ALA A 156 -6.11 -14.95 -2.31
C ALA A 156 -6.09 -15.48 -0.87
N ILE A 157 -6.23 -14.59 0.09
CA ILE A 157 -6.38 -14.92 1.50
C ILE A 157 -7.66 -14.30 2.03
N ARG A 158 -8.35 -15.02 2.92
CA ARG A 158 -9.59 -14.52 3.50
C ARG A 158 -9.28 -13.43 4.52
N LYS A 159 -9.92 -12.28 4.38
CA LYS A 159 -9.95 -11.28 5.43
C LYS A 159 -10.79 -11.82 6.59
N PRO A 160 -10.31 -11.76 7.85
CA PRO A 160 -11.12 -12.17 8.99
C PRO A 160 -12.43 -11.38 9.06
N SER A 161 -13.53 -12.11 9.23
CA SER A 161 -14.84 -11.49 9.47
C SER A 161 -14.93 -11.09 10.92
N ARG A 162 -15.38 -9.89 11.19
CA ARG A 162 -15.80 -9.49 12.53
C ARG A 162 -17.20 -9.95 12.78
N GLN A 163 -17.40 -10.54 13.93
CA GLN A 163 -18.74 -10.82 14.45
C GLN A 163 -19.29 -9.56 15.12
#